data_6d018c406c754148fa2569e3e1303eb7
#
_entry.id   6d018c406c754148fa2569e3e1303eb7
#
_cell.length_a   1.000
_cell.length_b   1.000
_cell.length_c   1.000
_cell.angle_alpha   90.00
_cell.angle_beta   90.00
_cell.angle_gamma   90.00
#
_symmetry.space_group_name_H-M   'P 1'
#
loop_
_entity.id
_entity.type
_entity.pdbx_description
1 polymer ?
#
loop_
_entity_poly.entity_id
_entity_poly.type
_entity_poly.pdbx_seq_one_letter_code
_entity_poly.pdbx_strand_id
1 'polypeptide(L)'
;DYKSAVFNVSRVSFLLSSFFTKRYEYLKYSLQDKLHVPYRIRLIPHGQDVLDAATAAGALGSTISGSGSTLIAFATEREKEIEEAMISTFAGYDIHSFGHILKADNQGATYVEISE
;
A
#
# COMPACT_ATOMS: atom_id res chain seq x y z
N ASP A 1 -6.61 20.24 8.17
CA ASP A 1 -6.55 21.00 9.42
C ASP A 1 -5.33 20.60 10.25
N TYR A 2 -5.03 21.34 11.32
CA TYR A 2 -3.87 21.08 12.20
C TYR A 2 -3.91 19.69 12.85
N LYS A 3 -5.08 19.22 13.28
CA LYS A 3 -5.24 17.89 13.90
C LYS A 3 -4.91 16.77 12.92
N SER A 4 -5.31 16.90 11.67
CA SER A 4 -4.98 15.93 10.62
C SER A 4 -3.49 15.92 10.29
N ALA A 5 -2.84 17.08 10.30
CA ALA A 5 -1.39 17.17 10.11
C ALA A 5 -0.62 16.48 11.24
N VAL A 6 -0.97 16.77 12.50
CA VAL A 6 -0.37 16.09 13.67
C VAL A 6 -0.61 14.58 13.64
N PHE A 7 -1.81 14.16 13.25
CA PHE A 7 -2.11 12.75 13.08
C PHE A 7 -1.15 12.09 12.07
N ASN A 8 -0.98 12.68 10.89
CA ASN A 8 -0.10 12.10 9.86
C ASN A 8 1.38 12.06 10.31
N VAL A 9 1.87 13.10 10.98
CA VAL A 9 3.25 13.09 11.53
C VAL A 9 3.42 11.94 12.51
N SER A 10 2.45 11.69 13.38
CA SER A 10 2.50 10.54 14.31
C SER A 10 2.53 9.19 13.56
N ARG A 11 1.86 9.09 12.40
CA ARG A 11 1.85 7.86 11.59
C ARG A 11 3.20 7.59 10.95
N VAL A 12 3.90 8.61 10.47
CA VAL A 12 5.27 8.47 9.94
C VAL A 12 6.22 7.91 11.00
N SER A 13 6.20 8.47 12.21
CA SER A 13 7.02 7.96 13.32
C SER A 13 6.68 6.51 13.65
N PHE A 14 5.40 6.16 13.63
CA PHE A 14 4.93 4.81 13.91
C PHE A 14 5.31 3.83 12.81
N LEU A 15 5.28 4.27 11.54
CA LEU A 15 5.72 3.48 10.38
C LEU A 15 7.22 3.13 10.50
N LEU A 16 8.06 4.12 10.74
CA LEU A 16 9.50 3.90 10.94
C LEU A 16 9.76 2.95 12.10
N SER A 17 9.07 3.15 13.24
CA SER A 17 9.18 2.24 14.39
C SER A 17 8.81 0.81 14.02
N SER A 18 7.74 0.62 13.23
CA SER A 18 7.30 -0.71 12.79
C SER A 18 8.38 -1.43 11.97
N PHE A 19 9.06 -0.73 11.07
CA PHE A 19 10.15 -1.29 10.28
C PHE A 19 11.41 -1.55 11.12
N PHE A 20 11.85 -0.61 11.94
CA PHE A 20 13.06 -0.77 12.75
C PHE A 20 12.94 -1.88 13.81
N THR A 21 11.75 -2.05 14.39
CA THR A 21 11.48 -3.08 15.39
C THR A 21 11.02 -4.41 14.77
N LYS A 22 10.81 -4.46 13.47
CA LYS A 22 10.21 -5.58 12.72
C LYS A 22 8.83 -6.00 13.23
N ARG A 23 8.10 -5.06 13.83
CA ARG A 23 6.74 -5.27 14.32
C ARG A 23 5.73 -4.86 13.26
N TYR A 24 5.66 -5.65 12.20
CA TYR A 24 4.88 -5.37 10.99
C TYR A 24 3.37 -5.40 11.22
N GLU A 25 2.90 -6.01 12.32
CA GLU A 25 1.50 -5.97 12.72
C GLU A 25 0.96 -4.55 12.98
N TYR A 26 1.86 -3.58 13.16
CA TYR A 26 1.48 -2.18 13.34
C TYR A 26 1.30 -1.42 12.02
N LEU A 27 1.62 -2.01 10.86
CA LEU A 27 1.49 -1.34 9.57
C LEU A 27 0.06 -0.88 9.29
N LYS A 28 -0.95 -1.67 9.67
CA LYS A 28 -2.36 -1.30 9.55
C LYS A 28 -2.73 0.02 10.25
N TYR A 29 -2.02 0.39 11.29
CA TYR A 29 -2.20 1.65 12.01
C TYR A 29 -1.32 2.76 11.46
N SER A 30 -0.08 2.44 11.09
CA SER A 30 0.90 3.41 10.63
C SER A 30 0.64 3.92 9.21
N LEU A 31 -0.08 3.14 8.39
CA LEU A 31 -0.49 3.54 7.04
C LEU A 31 -1.79 4.35 7.00
N GLN A 32 -2.41 4.61 8.14
CA GLN A 32 -3.57 5.48 8.19
C GLN A 32 -3.18 6.93 7.85
N ASP A 33 -4.00 7.57 7.04
CA ASP A 33 -3.78 8.92 6.56
C ASP A 33 -5.06 9.75 6.65
N LYS A 34 -4.93 11.03 6.98
CA LYS A 34 -6.05 11.99 7.03
C LYS A 34 -5.89 13.17 6.07
N LEU A 35 -4.78 13.24 5.35
CA LEU A 35 -4.48 14.38 4.47
C LEU A 35 -4.62 14.06 2.99
N HIS A 36 -4.34 12.86 2.57
CA HIS A 36 -4.26 12.48 1.16
C HIS A 36 -5.19 11.33 0.79
N VAL A 37 -5.02 10.16 1.40
CA VAL A 37 -5.73 8.93 1.04
C VAL A 37 -7.26 9.08 1.06
N PRO A 38 -7.91 9.70 2.08
CA PRO A 38 -9.37 9.81 2.12
C PRO A 38 -9.99 10.60 0.96
N TYR A 39 -9.22 11.50 0.38
CA TYR A 39 -9.65 12.28 -0.79
C TYR A 39 -9.29 11.58 -2.09
N ARG A 40 -8.11 10.99 -2.15
CA ARG A 40 -7.56 10.39 -3.35
C ARG A 40 -8.20 9.04 -3.70
N ILE A 41 -8.55 8.23 -2.71
CA ILE A 41 -9.16 6.92 -2.92
C ILE A 41 -10.48 7.01 -3.69
N ARG A 42 -11.21 8.11 -3.53
CA ARG A 42 -12.48 8.37 -4.23
C ARG A 42 -12.30 8.52 -5.75
N LEU A 43 -11.10 8.80 -6.21
CA LEU A 43 -10.76 8.93 -7.64
C LEU A 43 -10.35 7.59 -8.26
N ILE A 44 -10.23 6.55 -7.46
CA ILE A 44 -9.94 5.19 -7.90
C ILE A 44 -11.24 4.38 -7.75
N PRO A 45 -11.96 4.10 -8.85
CA PRO A 45 -13.20 3.33 -8.77
C PRO A 45 -12.97 2.02 -8.01
N HIS A 46 -13.77 1.76 -6.99
CA HIS A 46 -13.68 0.57 -6.13
C HIS A 46 -12.32 0.36 -5.43
N GLY A 47 -11.49 1.40 -5.36
CA GLY A 47 -10.17 1.31 -4.72
C GLY A 47 -10.24 0.93 -3.24
N GLN A 48 -11.23 1.42 -2.50
CA GLN A 48 -11.43 1.04 -1.10
C GLN A 48 -11.77 -0.44 -0.96
N ASP A 49 -12.65 -0.98 -1.82
CA ASP A 49 -13.03 -2.40 -1.81
C ASP A 49 -11.79 -3.29 -2.02
N VAL A 50 -10.86 -2.86 -2.88
CA VAL A 50 -9.59 -3.57 -3.13
C VAL A 50 -8.66 -3.52 -1.93
N LEU A 51 -8.55 -2.38 -1.23
CA LEU A 51 -7.76 -2.27 0.01
C LEU A 51 -8.33 -3.15 1.12
N ASP A 52 -9.66 -3.21 1.22
CA ASP A 52 -10.36 -4.06 2.19
C ASP A 52 -10.18 -5.55 1.85
N ALA A 53 -10.23 -5.92 0.57
CA ALA A 53 -9.95 -7.27 0.11
C ALA A 53 -8.50 -7.71 0.40
N ALA A 54 -7.53 -6.83 0.20
CA ALA A 54 -6.13 -7.08 0.56
C ALA A 54 -5.99 -7.38 2.05
N THR A 55 -6.65 -6.58 2.90
CA THR A 55 -6.65 -6.77 4.36
C THR A 55 -7.30 -8.09 4.75
N ALA A 56 -8.46 -8.42 4.15
CA ALA A 56 -9.16 -9.70 4.39
C ALA A 56 -8.32 -10.91 3.95
N ALA A 57 -7.53 -10.78 2.90
CA ALA A 57 -6.61 -11.82 2.43
C ALA A 57 -5.35 -11.97 3.29
N GLY A 58 -5.09 -11.06 4.23
CA GLY A 58 -3.98 -11.16 5.19
C GLY A 58 -2.90 -10.10 5.04
N ALA A 59 -3.14 -9.04 4.28
CA ALA A 59 -2.20 -7.93 4.22
C ALA A 59 -2.03 -7.26 5.59
N LEU A 60 -0.80 -6.95 5.94
CA LEU A 60 -0.43 -6.27 7.19
C LEU A 60 -0.80 -4.78 7.17
N GLY A 61 -0.99 -4.25 5.99
CA GLY A 61 -1.47 -2.90 5.72
C GLY A 61 -1.53 -2.65 4.23
N SER A 62 -2.41 -1.75 3.82
CA SER A 62 -2.60 -1.39 2.41
C SER A 62 -2.90 0.10 2.26
N THR A 63 -2.54 0.68 1.14
CA THR A 63 -2.76 2.09 0.86
C THR A 63 -2.62 2.38 -0.64
N ILE A 64 -2.73 3.65 -1.02
CA ILE A 64 -2.43 4.12 -2.37
C ILE A 64 -0.91 4.25 -2.52
N SER A 65 -0.37 3.79 -3.64
CA SER A 65 1.03 4.01 -4.00
C SER A 65 1.18 5.37 -4.68
N GLY A 66 1.90 6.28 -4.04
CA GLY A 66 2.07 7.64 -4.54
C GLY A 66 0.72 8.36 -4.70
N SER A 67 0.47 8.91 -5.87
CA SER A 67 -0.80 9.60 -6.18
C SER A 67 -1.92 8.68 -6.73
N GLY A 68 -1.67 7.42 -6.90
CA GLY A 68 -2.56 6.43 -7.53
C GLY A 68 -2.41 6.47 -9.07
N SER A 69 -3.13 5.65 -9.78
CA SER A 69 -4.19 4.69 -9.37
C SER A 69 -3.65 3.36 -8.80
N THR A 70 -2.35 3.21 -8.67
CA THR A 70 -1.74 2.00 -8.11
C THR A 70 -2.02 1.88 -6.62
N LEU A 71 -2.44 0.70 -6.18
CA LEU A 71 -2.61 0.33 -4.79
C LEU A 71 -1.47 -0.59 -4.36
N ILE A 72 -1.06 -0.49 -3.10
CA ILE A 72 0.01 -1.30 -2.53
C ILE A 72 -0.48 -1.98 -1.25
N ALA A 73 -0.11 -3.24 -1.08
CA ALA A 73 -0.31 -4.00 0.14
C ALA A 73 1.03 -4.53 0.66
N PHE A 74 1.21 -4.52 1.96
CA PHE A 74 2.40 -5.03 2.63
C PHE A 74 2.11 -6.38 3.24
N ALA A 75 3.00 -7.34 3.02
CA ALA A 75 2.86 -8.70 3.50
C ALA A 75 4.23 -9.30 3.86
N THR A 76 4.23 -10.29 4.74
CA THR A 76 5.38 -11.16 5.04
C THR A 76 5.10 -12.60 4.62
N GLU A 77 3.87 -12.89 4.26
CA GLU A 77 3.38 -14.19 3.80
C GLU A 77 2.09 -13.99 2.99
N ARG A 78 1.65 -15.01 2.28
CA ARG A 78 0.39 -15.02 1.50
C ARG A 78 0.34 -13.96 0.38
N GLU A 79 1.47 -13.59 -0.18
CA GLU A 79 1.56 -12.53 -1.18
C GLU A 79 0.69 -12.83 -2.41
N LYS A 80 0.63 -14.09 -2.85
CA LYS A 80 -0.17 -14.49 -4.00
C LYS A 80 -1.66 -14.40 -3.74
N GLU A 81 -2.12 -14.83 -2.57
CA GLU A 81 -3.53 -14.74 -2.17
C GLU A 81 -3.97 -13.28 -2.05
N ILE A 82 -3.09 -12.41 -1.57
CA ILE A 82 -3.36 -10.98 -1.48
C ILE A 82 -3.43 -10.37 -2.89
N GLU A 83 -2.47 -10.68 -3.77
CA GLU A 83 -2.48 -10.24 -5.17
C GLU A 83 -3.76 -10.68 -5.89
N GLU A 84 -4.12 -11.96 -5.80
CA GLU A 84 -5.33 -12.51 -6.40
C GLU A 84 -6.60 -11.84 -5.86
N ALA A 85 -6.68 -11.58 -4.55
CA ALA A 85 -7.81 -10.89 -3.94
C ALA A 85 -7.95 -9.46 -4.47
N MET A 86 -6.85 -8.73 -4.62
CA MET A 86 -6.86 -7.37 -5.15
C MET A 86 -7.28 -7.34 -6.63
N ILE A 87 -6.72 -8.22 -7.45
CA ILE A 87 -7.04 -8.31 -8.88
C ILE A 87 -8.49 -8.76 -9.09
N SER A 88 -8.92 -9.81 -8.40
CA SER A 88 -10.28 -10.34 -8.55
C SER A 88 -11.34 -9.36 -8.08
N THR A 89 -11.05 -8.53 -7.09
CA THR A 89 -11.95 -7.47 -6.66
C THR A 89 -12.17 -6.43 -7.76
N PHE A 90 -11.10 -5.96 -8.41
CA PHE A 90 -11.25 -5.07 -9.57
C PHE A 90 -11.99 -5.75 -10.73
N ALA A 91 -11.65 -7.01 -11.03
CA ALA A 91 -12.30 -7.77 -12.10
C ALA A 91 -13.80 -7.95 -11.88
N GLY A 92 -14.24 -8.10 -10.61
CA GLY A 92 -15.65 -8.17 -10.25
C GLY A 92 -16.46 -6.91 -10.60
N TYR A 93 -15.78 -5.79 -10.82
CA TYR A 93 -16.35 -4.52 -11.26
C TYR A 93 -16.00 -4.19 -12.72
N ASP A 94 -15.60 -5.18 -13.52
CA ASP A 94 -15.17 -5.02 -14.91
C ASP A 94 -13.96 -4.06 -15.09
N ILE A 95 -13.13 -3.93 -14.05
CA ILE A 95 -11.91 -3.11 -14.08
C ILE A 95 -10.72 -4.03 -14.31
N HIS A 96 -10.06 -3.84 -15.45
CA HIS A 96 -8.82 -4.57 -15.75
C HIS A 96 -7.68 -4.06 -14.88
N SER A 97 -6.96 -4.97 -14.24
CA SER A 97 -5.78 -4.68 -13.44
C SER A 97 -4.75 -5.79 -13.54
N PHE A 98 -3.54 -5.51 -13.16
CA PHE A 98 -2.47 -6.49 -13.03
C PHE A 98 -1.71 -6.22 -11.73
N GLY A 99 -1.09 -7.25 -11.17
CA GLY A 99 -0.33 -7.20 -9.94
C GLY A 99 1.15 -7.47 -10.14
N HIS A 100 1.94 -7.06 -9.17
CA HIS A 100 3.36 -7.36 -9.07
C HIS A 100 3.70 -7.67 -7.61
N ILE A 101 4.25 -8.85 -7.36
CA ILE A 101 4.84 -9.20 -6.07
C ILE A 101 6.29 -8.73 -6.07
N LEU A 102 6.60 -7.75 -5.24
CA LEU A 102 7.91 -7.13 -5.15
C LEU A 102 8.53 -7.35 -3.78
N LYS A 103 9.84 -7.32 -3.72
CA LYS A 103 10.60 -7.32 -2.46
C LYS A 103 11.25 -5.96 -2.25
N ALA A 104 11.39 -5.56 -0.99
CA ALA A 104 12.15 -4.37 -0.65
C ALA A 104 13.61 -4.54 -1.08
N ASP A 105 14.16 -3.50 -1.72
CA ASP A 105 15.55 -3.45 -2.17
C ASP A 105 16.30 -2.38 -1.36
N ASN A 106 17.43 -2.77 -0.78
CA ASN A 106 18.27 -1.88 0.00
C ASN A 106 19.37 -1.17 -0.83
N GLN A 107 19.50 -1.52 -2.10
CA GLN A 107 20.47 -0.87 -3.01
C GLN A 107 19.91 0.42 -3.60
N GLY A 108 18.58 0.54 -3.70
CA GLY A 108 17.91 1.67 -4.31
C GLY A 108 18.03 1.69 -5.84
N ALA A 109 17.80 2.85 -6.44
CA ALA A 109 17.87 3.02 -7.88
C ALA A 109 19.32 2.95 -8.38
N THR A 110 19.55 2.14 -9.41
CA THR A 110 20.86 1.98 -10.06
C THR A 110 20.72 2.29 -11.55
N TYR A 111 21.84 2.61 -12.19
CA TYR A 111 21.91 2.77 -13.64
C TYR A 111 23.10 1.98 -14.22
N VAL A 112 22.99 1.60 -15.46
CA VAL A 112 24.07 0.99 -16.23
C VAL A 112 24.34 1.85 -17.45
N GLU A 113 25.59 2.28 -17.63
CA GLU A 113 26.01 2.93 -18.87
C GLU A 113 26.09 1.89 -19.98
N ILE A 114 25.34 2.10 -21.06
CA ILE A 114 25.46 1.28 -22.26
C ILE A 114 26.45 2.01 -23.18
N SER A 115 27.66 1.47 -23.32
CA SER A 115 28.58 1.91 -24.34
C SER A 115 28.12 1.43 -25.72
N GLU A 116 28.02 2.36 -26.68
CA GLU A 116 27.77 2.05 -28.09
C GLU A 116 28.91 1.24 -28.72
#